data_9306cff182caf42d024953092df414bb
#
_entry.id   9306cff182caf42d024953092df414bb
#
_cell.length_a   1.000
_cell.length_b   1.000
_cell.length_c   1.000
_cell.angle_alpha   90.00
_cell.angle_beta   90.00
_cell.angle_gamma   90.00
#
_symmetry.space_group_name_H-M   'P 1'
#
loop_
_entity.id
_entity.type
_entity.pdbx_description
1 polymer ?
#
loop_
_entity_poly.entity_id
_entity_poly.type
_entity_poly.pdbx_seq_one_letter_code
_entity_poly.pdbx_strand_id
1 'polypeptide(L)'
;HYWVWKNEELADYVGFMHYRRHLNFSEKQTFSEDTWGVVNHPCIDEEYEKIFGLNEETIQRCVEGIDILLPKKWSVTAAGSKNNYDHYERGEYLHIRDYQAAIAIVEKLYPEYSTAIKTFNDASDGYYTNMFVMRKDIFVDYSEWLFSILDNLEDAISMNNYNAQEKRVIGHIAEQLFNIYIIKLQQDGELKVKELQRTFVSNETFNGALNPVFDSAVPVVISFDDNYAISGGALINSIIRHADKNKNYDIVVLENKVSYLNKTRLVNLTSAHPNISLRFFDVNAFTEINGVHTRAHFSASTYARLFIPQLFRRYDKVVFIDSDTVVKADLGELLDVPLGNNLVAAVKDIVMEGFVKFSAMSASDDGVMPAGEYLQKTLNMNNPDEYFQAGIIVFNIKQMVEENTFAELMRVLKAKKYWFLDQDIMNKVFYSRVTFLPLEWNVYHGNGNTDDFFPNLKFATYMKFLAARKKPKMIHYAGENKPWNTEKVDFYDDFIENIANTPWEMEIYKRQMSLAASIGLTHSEPQQQILFQTKIKNVLMPYVNKYAPIGTSRRNMMTKYYYKVRRAILG
;
A
#
# COMPACT_ATOMS: atom_id res chain seq x y z
N HIS A 1 -9.25 -20.81 21.96
CA HIS A 1 -10.35 -21.77 22.27
C HIS A 1 -10.11 -22.45 23.61
N TYR A 2 -8.93 -23.11 23.87
CA TYR A 2 -8.63 -23.88 25.07
C TYR A 2 -8.91 -23.13 26.38
N TRP A 3 -8.39 -21.90 26.48
CA TRP A 3 -8.56 -21.08 27.69
C TRP A 3 -10.04 -20.76 27.97
N VAL A 4 -10.80 -20.36 26.94
CA VAL A 4 -12.24 -20.09 27.06
C VAL A 4 -13.00 -21.34 27.51
N TRP A 5 -12.73 -22.49 26.86
CA TRP A 5 -13.35 -23.77 27.22
C TRP A 5 -13.12 -24.17 28.69
N LYS A 6 -11.89 -23.92 29.20
CA LYS A 6 -11.51 -24.35 30.55
C LYS A 6 -11.84 -23.35 31.66
N ASN A 7 -11.96 -22.05 31.36
CA ASN A 7 -11.95 -21.02 32.40
C ASN A 7 -13.17 -20.08 32.37
N GLU A 8 -13.94 -20.04 31.27
CA GLU A 8 -15.07 -19.11 31.15
C GLU A 8 -16.40 -19.82 31.43
N GLU A 9 -17.35 -19.06 32.03
CA GLU A 9 -18.75 -19.46 32.09
C GLU A 9 -19.37 -19.21 30.71
N LEU A 10 -19.64 -20.29 29.97
CA LEU A 10 -20.08 -20.22 28.59
C LEU A 10 -21.55 -19.80 28.49
N ALA A 11 -21.83 -18.83 27.63
CA ALA A 11 -23.19 -18.49 27.19
C ALA A 11 -23.76 -19.58 26.26
N ASP A 12 -25.05 -19.45 25.86
CA ASP A 12 -25.73 -20.42 24.99
C ASP A 12 -25.03 -20.58 23.62
N TYR A 13 -24.36 -19.54 23.14
CA TYR A 13 -23.53 -19.54 21.94
C TYR A 13 -22.13 -19.05 22.27
N VAL A 14 -21.13 -19.67 21.65
CA VAL A 14 -19.71 -19.30 21.75
C VAL A 14 -19.20 -18.94 20.37
N GLY A 15 -18.59 -17.76 20.24
CA GLY A 15 -18.06 -17.27 18.97
C GLY A 15 -16.58 -16.94 19.02
N PHE A 16 -15.86 -17.27 17.95
CA PHE A 16 -14.47 -16.87 17.76
C PHE A 16 -14.29 -16.19 16.41
N MET A 17 -13.60 -15.05 16.43
CA MET A 17 -13.22 -14.28 15.27
C MET A 17 -11.77 -13.85 15.40
N HIS A 18 -11.18 -13.39 14.30
CA HIS A 18 -9.84 -12.81 14.32
C HIS A 18 -9.91 -11.30 14.56
N TYR A 19 -8.83 -10.72 15.07
CA TYR A 19 -8.74 -9.27 15.30
C TYR A 19 -8.91 -8.41 14.03
N ARG A 20 -8.78 -9.00 12.84
CA ARG A 20 -8.94 -8.33 11.52
C ARG A 20 -10.02 -8.98 10.65
N ARG A 21 -10.70 -10.02 11.13
CA ARG A 21 -11.71 -10.74 10.34
C ARG A 21 -12.92 -11.02 11.21
N HIS A 22 -14.08 -10.62 10.72
CA HIS A 22 -15.36 -10.86 11.38
C HIS A 22 -16.36 -11.50 10.43
N LEU A 23 -17.38 -12.13 10.96
CA LEU A 23 -18.54 -12.56 10.19
C LEU A 23 -19.44 -11.34 9.92
N ASN A 24 -20.04 -11.30 8.75
CA ASN A 24 -21.07 -10.33 8.42
C ASN A 24 -22.43 -10.82 8.95
N PHE A 25 -22.90 -10.26 10.06
CA PHE A 25 -24.18 -10.63 10.67
C PHE A 25 -25.38 -9.91 10.06
N SER A 26 -25.16 -8.93 9.18
CA SER A 26 -26.25 -8.20 8.54
C SER A 26 -27.05 -9.11 7.58
N GLU A 27 -28.27 -8.70 7.25
CA GLU A 27 -29.10 -9.42 6.26
C GLU A 27 -28.49 -9.37 4.86
N LYS A 28 -27.71 -8.35 4.55
CA LYS A 28 -27.06 -8.19 3.24
C LYS A 28 -25.80 -9.05 3.15
N GLN A 29 -25.86 -10.13 2.38
CA GLN A 29 -24.78 -11.10 2.15
C GLN A 29 -24.23 -11.03 0.70
N THR A 30 -24.30 -9.84 0.06
CA THR A 30 -23.99 -9.66 -1.36
C THR A 30 -22.96 -8.54 -1.60
N PHE A 31 -22.07 -8.32 -0.63
CA PHE A 31 -20.91 -7.43 -0.84
C PHE A 31 -19.91 -8.08 -1.81
N SER A 32 -19.16 -7.24 -2.54
CA SER A 32 -18.06 -7.73 -3.39
C SER A 32 -16.99 -8.39 -2.55
N GLU A 33 -16.59 -9.58 -2.93
CA GLU A 33 -15.51 -10.35 -2.29
C GLU A 33 -14.27 -10.34 -3.19
N ASP A 34 -13.10 -10.36 -2.58
CA ASP A 34 -11.84 -10.52 -3.30
C ASP A 34 -11.58 -12.00 -3.66
N THR A 35 -10.40 -12.30 -4.23
CA THR A 35 -9.99 -13.67 -4.61
C THR A 35 -9.89 -14.63 -3.43
N TRP A 36 -9.80 -14.12 -2.20
CA TRP A 36 -9.77 -14.89 -0.96
C TRP A 36 -11.17 -15.07 -0.33
N GLY A 37 -12.22 -14.58 -0.99
CA GLY A 37 -13.59 -14.65 -0.51
C GLY A 37 -13.82 -13.79 0.74
N VAL A 38 -13.19 -12.61 0.82
CA VAL A 38 -13.40 -11.65 1.91
C VAL A 38 -13.89 -10.31 1.40
N VAL A 39 -14.72 -9.66 2.21
CA VAL A 39 -15.16 -8.28 1.99
C VAL A 39 -14.15 -7.37 2.67
N ASN A 40 -13.38 -6.62 1.89
CA ASN A 40 -12.37 -5.71 2.43
C ASN A 40 -13.02 -4.44 2.99
N HIS A 41 -12.57 -4.02 4.18
CA HIS A 41 -12.98 -2.76 4.81
C HIS A 41 -11.75 -2.03 5.40
N PRO A 42 -11.72 -0.69 5.37
CA PRO A 42 -10.53 0.05 5.80
C PRO A 42 -10.26 -0.04 7.30
N CYS A 43 -11.29 -0.02 8.15
CA CYS A 43 -11.15 0.10 9.60
C CYS A 43 -12.37 -0.47 10.33
N ILE A 44 -12.25 -0.59 11.66
CA ILE A 44 -13.39 -0.87 12.55
C ILE A 44 -13.86 0.48 13.13
N ASP A 45 -15.02 0.93 12.69
CA ASP A 45 -15.68 2.15 13.13
C ASP A 45 -17.20 1.94 13.23
N GLU A 46 -17.95 2.95 13.63
CA GLU A 46 -19.41 2.89 13.76
C GLU A 46 -20.11 2.51 12.44
N GLU A 47 -19.54 2.92 11.29
CA GLU A 47 -20.07 2.56 9.97
C GLU A 47 -19.87 1.08 9.69
N TYR A 48 -18.69 0.55 10.00
CA TYR A 48 -18.39 -0.88 9.89
C TYR A 48 -19.33 -1.73 10.73
N GLU A 49 -19.49 -1.37 12.01
CA GLU A 49 -20.38 -2.09 12.93
C GLU A 49 -21.83 -2.10 12.42
N LYS A 50 -22.30 -0.97 11.91
CA LYS A 50 -23.65 -0.84 11.31
C LYS A 50 -23.80 -1.64 10.03
N ILE A 51 -22.84 -1.55 9.10
CA ILE A 51 -22.92 -2.23 7.79
C ILE A 51 -22.94 -3.75 7.97
N PHE A 52 -22.07 -4.27 8.86
CA PHE A 52 -21.88 -5.71 9.04
C PHE A 52 -22.65 -6.29 10.23
N GLY A 53 -23.49 -5.49 10.89
CA GLY A 53 -24.40 -5.94 11.94
C GLY A 53 -23.69 -6.40 13.22
N LEU A 54 -22.57 -5.79 13.58
CA LEU A 54 -21.80 -6.11 14.78
C LEU A 54 -22.41 -5.47 16.03
N ASN A 55 -23.67 -5.79 16.28
CA ASN A 55 -24.39 -5.38 17.50
C ASN A 55 -25.20 -6.55 18.04
N GLU A 56 -25.49 -6.50 19.32
CA GLU A 56 -26.12 -7.59 20.05
C GLU A 56 -27.44 -8.05 19.43
N GLU A 57 -28.35 -7.12 19.13
CA GLU A 57 -29.67 -7.43 18.56
C GLU A 57 -29.57 -8.17 17.22
N THR A 58 -28.67 -7.72 16.34
CA THR A 58 -28.49 -8.35 15.01
C THR A 58 -27.85 -9.73 15.13
N ILE A 59 -26.86 -9.89 16.02
CA ILE A 59 -26.20 -11.16 16.27
C ILE A 59 -27.19 -12.16 16.87
N GLN A 60 -27.99 -11.77 17.87
CA GLN A 60 -29.02 -12.62 18.47
C GLN A 60 -30.02 -13.12 17.44
N ARG A 61 -30.55 -12.25 16.57
CA ARG A 61 -31.41 -12.66 15.46
C ARG A 61 -30.72 -13.60 14.47
N CYS A 62 -29.42 -13.40 14.25
CA CYS A 62 -28.66 -14.21 13.29
C CYS A 62 -28.45 -15.65 13.76
N VAL A 63 -28.30 -15.88 15.07
CA VAL A 63 -28.08 -17.21 15.67
C VAL A 63 -29.39 -17.94 16.02
N GLU A 64 -30.54 -17.26 16.01
CA GLU A 64 -31.82 -17.86 16.41
C GLU A 64 -32.16 -19.08 15.56
N GLY A 65 -32.31 -20.23 16.21
CA GLY A 65 -32.63 -21.51 15.55
C GLY A 65 -31.54 -22.08 14.66
N ILE A 66 -30.33 -21.58 14.75
CA ILE A 66 -29.14 -22.04 14.02
C ILE A 66 -28.19 -22.73 15.00
N ASP A 67 -27.60 -23.84 14.62
CA ASP A 67 -26.63 -24.56 15.45
C ASP A 67 -25.23 -23.97 15.32
N ILE A 68 -24.81 -23.62 14.09
CA ILE A 68 -23.49 -23.04 13.81
C ILE A 68 -23.57 -21.99 12.71
N LEU A 69 -22.97 -20.80 12.96
CA LEU A 69 -22.63 -19.82 11.92
C LEU A 69 -21.19 -20.05 11.48
N LEU A 70 -20.96 -20.14 10.19
CA LEU A 70 -19.64 -20.33 9.57
C LEU A 70 -19.38 -19.24 8.53
N PRO A 71 -18.10 -18.93 8.23
CA PRO A 71 -17.79 -18.17 7.03
C PRO A 71 -18.21 -18.97 5.80
N LYS A 72 -18.51 -18.30 4.67
CA LYS A 72 -18.63 -18.99 3.39
C LYS A 72 -17.38 -19.81 3.09
N LYS A 73 -17.58 -20.98 2.52
CA LYS A 73 -16.46 -21.82 2.07
C LYS A 73 -15.63 -21.07 1.01
N TRP A 74 -14.34 -21.34 1.04
CA TRP A 74 -13.42 -20.84 0.00
C TRP A 74 -12.83 -22.02 -0.76
N SER A 75 -12.68 -21.85 -2.10
CA SER A 75 -12.16 -22.91 -2.95
C SER A 75 -10.63 -22.81 -3.10
N VAL A 76 -9.93 -23.89 -2.78
CA VAL A 76 -8.47 -24.02 -2.94
C VAL A 76 -8.02 -23.98 -4.42
N THR A 77 -8.96 -24.14 -5.36
CA THR A 77 -8.67 -24.01 -6.79
C THR A 77 -8.31 -22.58 -7.17
N ALA A 78 -8.76 -21.58 -6.40
CA ALA A 78 -8.37 -20.19 -6.54
C ALA A 78 -6.85 -19.98 -6.29
N ALA A 79 -6.23 -20.85 -5.45
CA ALA A 79 -4.77 -20.90 -5.23
C ALA A 79 -4.05 -21.92 -6.14
N GLY A 80 -4.75 -22.50 -7.13
CA GLY A 80 -4.20 -23.48 -8.06
C GLY A 80 -4.01 -24.88 -7.50
N SER A 81 -4.63 -25.22 -6.37
CA SER A 81 -4.61 -26.55 -5.77
C SER A 81 -5.78 -27.41 -6.30
N LYS A 82 -5.62 -28.73 -6.31
CA LYS A 82 -6.64 -29.66 -6.82
C LYS A 82 -7.73 -29.93 -5.80
N ASN A 83 -7.34 -30.14 -4.54
CA ASN A 83 -8.19 -30.44 -3.41
C ASN A 83 -7.51 -29.96 -2.11
N ASN A 84 -8.17 -30.17 -0.96
CA ASN A 84 -7.68 -29.67 0.31
C ASN A 84 -6.39 -30.38 0.76
N TYR A 85 -6.21 -31.67 0.43
CA TYR A 85 -4.96 -32.37 0.72
C TYR A 85 -3.78 -31.79 -0.08
N ASP A 86 -3.94 -31.64 -1.41
CA ASP A 86 -2.94 -31.00 -2.29
C ASP A 86 -2.63 -29.56 -1.85
N HIS A 87 -3.66 -28.84 -1.36
CA HIS A 87 -3.48 -27.48 -0.85
C HIS A 87 -2.58 -27.43 0.37
N TYR A 88 -2.78 -28.33 1.32
CA TYR A 88 -1.92 -28.43 2.51
C TYR A 88 -0.49 -28.85 2.14
N GLU A 89 -0.34 -29.87 1.27
CA GLU A 89 0.96 -30.38 0.82
C GLU A 89 1.81 -29.32 0.12
N ARG A 90 1.17 -28.39 -0.62
CA ARG A 90 1.84 -27.31 -1.37
C ARG A 90 2.10 -26.05 -0.55
N GLY A 91 1.63 -25.99 0.68
CA GLY A 91 1.81 -24.82 1.55
C GLY A 91 3.28 -24.57 1.88
N GLU A 92 3.78 -23.36 1.65
CA GLU A 92 5.21 -23.00 1.74
C GLU A 92 5.85 -23.30 3.10
N TYR A 93 5.05 -23.18 4.17
CA TYR A 93 5.51 -23.40 5.56
C TYR A 93 4.83 -24.57 6.24
N LEU A 94 4.25 -25.49 5.46
CA LEU A 94 3.51 -26.64 5.94
C LEU A 94 4.25 -27.93 5.60
N HIS A 95 4.21 -28.90 6.51
CA HIS A 95 4.80 -30.21 6.29
C HIS A 95 3.68 -31.24 6.25
N ILE A 96 3.49 -31.90 5.13
CA ILE A 96 2.43 -32.91 4.95
C ILE A 96 2.52 -34.05 5.95
N ARG A 97 3.72 -34.42 6.40
CA ARG A 97 3.95 -35.45 7.43
C ARG A 97 3.26 -35.12 8.77
N ASP A 98 3.18 -33.83 9.13
CA ASP A 98 2.57 -33.39 10.39
C ASP A 98 1.05 -33.50 10.30
N TYR A 99 0.48 -33.15 9.13
CA TYR A 99 -0.94 -33.37 8.85
C TYR A 99 -1.28 -34.86 8.84
N GLN A 100 -0.45 -35.69 8.20
CA GLN A 100 -0.63 -37.14 8.20
C GLN A 100 -0.54 -37.74 9.63
N ALA A 101 0.34 -37.21 10.48
CA ALA A 101 0.41 -37.60 11.87
C ALA A 101 -0.88 -37.27 12.63
N ALA A 102 -1.44 -36.06 12.42
CA ALA A 102 -2.72 -35.67 13.00
C ALA A 102 -3.86 -36.58 12.54
N ILE A 103 -3.94 -36.87 11.24
CA ILE A 103 -4.94 -37.80 10.70
C ILE A 103 -4.82 -39.21 11.31
N ALA A 104 -3.61 -39.75 11.44
CA ALA A 104 -3.39 -41.05 12.07
C ALA A 104 -3.83 -41.06 13.55
N ILE A 105 -3.67 -39.96 14.28
CA ILE A 105 -4.17 -39.78 15.64
C ILE A 105 -5.70 -39.81 15.65
N VAL A 106 -6.35 -39.04 14.73
CA VAL A 106 -7.82 -39.05 14.62
C VAL A 106 -8.34 -40.44 14.32
N GLU A 107 -7.79 -41.15 13.35
CA GLU A 107 -8.22 -42.50 12.97
C GLU A 107 -8.03 -43.50 14.11
N LYS A 108 -6.99 -43.31 14.93
CA LYS A 108 -6.73 -44.17 16.12
C LYS A 108 -7.72 -43.89 17.25
N LEU A 109 -7.99 -42.61 17.56
CA LEU A 109 -8.84 -42.24 18.71
C LEU A 109 -10.33 -42.23 18.35
N TYR A 110 -10.65 -41.88 17.11
CA TYR A 110 -12.00 -41.64 16.59
C TYR A 110 -12.17 -42.25 15.19
N PRO A 111 -12.14 -43.58 15.03
CA PRO A 111 -12.18 -44.26 13.73
C PRO A 111 -13.44 -43.92 12.90
N GLU A 112 -14.52 -43.49 13.56
CA GLU A 112 -15.77 -43.07 12.94
C GLU A 112 -15.61 -41.78 12.09
N TYR A 113 -14.50 -41.06 12.21
CA TYR A 113 -14.19 -39.86 11.40
C TYR A 113 -13.56 -40.20 10.04
N SER A 114 -13.22 -41.47 9.75
CA SER A 114 -12.50 -41.86 8.51
C SER A 114 -13.21 -41.38 7.23
N THR A 115 -14.55 -41.46 7.21
CA THR A 115 -15.33 -40.95 6.05
C THR A 115 -15.28 -39.45 5.92
N ALA A 116 -15.34 -38.70 7.03
CA ALA A 116 -15.25 -37.23 7.03
C ALA A 116 -13.86 -36.76 6.60
N ILE A 117 -12.79 -37.42 7.05
CA ILE A 117 -11.40 -37.18 6.62
C ILE A 117 -11.28 -37.31 5.11
N LYS A 118 -11.76 -38.43 4.55
CA LYS A 118 -11.71 -38.65 3.11
C LYS A 118 -12.51 -37.60 2.36
N THR A 119 -13.72 -37.30 2.81
CA THR A 119 -14.60 -36.28 2.20
C THR A 119 -13.91 -34.92 2.16
N PHE A 120 -13.27 -34.50 3.26
CA PHE A 120 -12.56 -33.23 3.32
C PHE A 120 -11.33 -33.21 2.41
N ASN A 121 -10.49 -34.24 2.46
CA ASN A 121 -9.26 -34.30 1.67
C ASN A 121 -9.51 -34.26 0.17
N ASP A 122 -10.58 -34.93 -0.29
CA ASP A 122 -10.96 -35.00 -1.70
C ASP A 122 -11.71 -33.73 -2.19
N ALA A 123 -12.31 -32.95 -1.28
CA ALA A 123 -13.02 -31.72 -1.62
C ALA A 123 -12.07 -30.60 -2.03
N SER A 124 -12.57 -29.68 -2.85
CA SER A 124 -11.85 -28.48 -3.29
C SER A 124 -12.26 -27.20 -2.55
N ASP A 125 -13.12 -27.31 -1.55
CA ASP A 125 -13.57 -26.18 -0.73
C ASP A 125 -13.51 -26.51 0.77
N GLY A 126 -13.46 -25.46 1.59
CA GLY A 126 -13.41 -25.60 3.04
C GLY A 126 -13.51 -24.27 3.78
N TYR A 127 -13.56 -24.36 5.11
CA TYR A 127 -13.58 -23.22 6.03
C TYR A 127 -12.15 -22.91 6.50
N TYR A 128 -11.53 -21.86 5.92
CA TYR A 128 -10.11 -21.55 6.13
C TYR A 128 -9.91 -20.30 7.00
N THR A 129 -10.44 -20.27 8.22
CA THR A 129 -10.22 -19.12 9.13
C THR A 129 -10.45 -19.41 10.61
N ASN A 130 -10.70 -20.62 11.07
CA ASN A 130 -11.01 -20.92 12.47
C ASN A 130 -12.02 -19.92 13.11
N MET A 131 -13.00 -19.47 12.31
CA MET A 131 -14.04 -18.53 12.72
C MET A 131 -15.38 -19.24 12.75
N PHE A 132 -16.11 -19.06 13.82
CA PHE A 132 -17.44 -19.62 14.00
C PHE A 132 -18.21 -18.93 15.10
N VAL A 133 -19.53 -19.10 15.11
CA VAL A 133 -20.39 -18.95 16.29
C VAL A 133 -21.21 -20.23 16.37
N MET A 134 -21.11 -20.98 17.48
CA MET A 134 -21.79 -22.26 17.63
C MET A 134 -22.43 -22.40 19.01
N ARG A 135 -23.44 -23.26 19.10
CA ARG A 135 -24.06 -23.58 20.37
C ARG A 135 -23.01 -24.10 21.38
N LYS A 136 -23.25 -23.82 22.65
CA LYS A 136 -22.37 -24.19 23.76
C LYS A 136 -22.04 -25.68 23.79
N ASP A 137 -23.03 -26.54 23.61
CA ASP A 137 -22.86 -28.00 23.62
C ASP A 137 -21.90 -28.44 22.52
N ILE A 138 -22.09 -27.96 21.29
CA ILE A 138 -21.22 -28.24 20.14
C ILE A 138 -19.79 -27.71 20.38
N PHE A 139 -19.66 -26.52 20.98
CA PHE A 139 -18.35 -25.95 21.30
C PHE A 139 -17.58 -26.79 22.34
N VAL A 140 -18.27 -27.31 23.36
CA VAL A 140 -17.66 -28.17 24.36
C VAL A 140 -17.19 -29.47 23.72
N ASP A 141 -18.06 -30.15 22.98
CA ASP A 141 -17.73 -31.43 22.32
C ASP A 141 -16.59 -31.24 21.29
N TYR A 142 -16.63 -30.16 20.50
CA TYR A 142 -15.54 -29.81 19.59
C TYR A 142 -14.22 -29.57 20.31
N SER A 143 -14.25 -28.85 21.43
CA SER A 143 -13.05 -28.55 22.18
C SER A 143 -12.45 -29.79 22.81
N GLU A 144 -13.27 -30.70 23.40
CA GLU A 144 -12.81 -31.98 23.93
C GLU A 144 -12.16 -32.82 22.83
N TRP A 145 -12.84 -32.97 21.71
CA TRP A 145 -12.33 -33.69 20.55
C TRP A 145 -11.02 -33.09 20.02
N LEU A 146 -11.00 -31.80 19.75
CA LEU A 146 -9.85 -31.11 19.16
C LEU A 146 -8.60 -31.21 20.04
N PHE A 147 -8.73 -30.86 21.31
CA PHE A 147 -7.56 -30.81 22.20
C PHE A 147 -7.05 -32.21 22.58
N SER A 148 -7.90 -33.22 22.59
CA SER A 148 -7.43 -34.64 22.73
C SER A 148 -6.52 -35.06 21.57
N ILE A 149 -6.74 -34.52 20.37
CA ILE A 149 -5.90 -34.79 19.19
C ILE A 149 -4.63 -33.93 19.24
N LEU A 150 -4.76 -32.64 19.53
CA LEU A 150 -3.61 -31.70 19.51
C LEU A 150 -2.58 -32.04 20.61
N ASP A 151 -3.01 -32.48 21.80
CA ASP A 151 -2.13 -32.92 22.88
C ASP A 151 -1.28 -34.15 22.43
N ASN A 152 -1.92 -35.11 21.76
CA ASN A 152 -1.19 -36.28 21.21
C ASN A 152 -0.29 -35.89 20.01
N LEU A 153 -0.67 -34.86 19.25
CA LEU A 153 0.11 -34.37 18.10
C LEU A 153 1.37 -33.64 18.54
N GLU A 154 1.31 -32.87 19.61
CA GLU A 154 2.49 -32.18 20.17
C GLU A 154 3.60 -33.18 20.54
N ASP A 155 3.23 -34.33 21.07
CA ASP A 155 4.16 -35.43 21.40
C ASP A 155 4.67 -36.16 20.14
N ALA A 156 3.88 -36.21 19.07
CA ALA A 156 4.17 -36.99 17.85
C ALA A 156 5.05 -36.27 16.85
N ILE A 157 5.07 -34.91 16.84
CA ILE A 157 5.83 -34.11 15.88
C ILE A 157 6.99 -33.38 16.53
N SER A 158 8.13 -33.26 15.81
CA SER A 158 9.29 -32.50 16.29
C SER A 158 9.41 -31.15 15.57
N MET A 159 9.24 -30.08 16.32
CA MET A 159 9.33 -28.70 15.79
C MET A 159 10.71 -28.04 16.02
N ASN A 160 11.74 -28.82 16.44
CA ASN A 160 13.05 -28.28 16.83
C ASN A 160 13.75 -27.48 15.71
N ASN A 161 13.55 -27.89 14.46
CA ASN A 161 14.18 -27.26 13.30
C ASN A 161 13.23 -26.33 12.53
N TYR A 162 12.04 -26.02 13.08
CA TYR A 162 11.06 -25.19 12.44
C TYR A 162 11.37 -23.70 12.62
N ASN A 163 11.24 -22.93 11.53
CA ASN A 163 11.26 -21.47 11.60
C ASN A 163 9.99 -20.92 12.29
N ALA A 164 9.90 -19.60 12.47
CA ALA A 164 8.79 -18.97 13.17
C ALA A 164 7.40 -19.19 12.51
N GLN A 165 7.34 -19.35 11.18
CA GLN A 165 6.09 -19.63 10.47
C GLN A 165 5.73 -21.12 10.55
N GLU A 166 6.69 -22.01 10.37
CA GLU A 166 6.50 -23.46 10.49
C GLU A 166 6.04 -23.87 11.90
N LYS A 167 6.49 -23.17 12.96
CA LYS A 167 6.04 -23.40 14.35
C LYS A 167 4.55 -23.15 14.59
N ARG A 168 3.85 -22.55 13.62
CA ARG A 168 2.39 -22.38 13.66
C ARG A 168 1.62 -23.61 13.21
N VAL A 169 2.30 -24.72 12.96
CA VAL A 169 1.75 -25.98 12.43
C VAL A 169 0.52 -26.46 13.20
N ILE A 170 0.52 -26.42 14.54
CA ILE A 170 -0.63 -26.82 15.36
C ILE A 170 -1.89 -26.02 15.00
N GLY A 171 -1.75 -24.69 14.82
CA GLY A 171 -2.86 -23.83 14.41
C GLY A 171 -3.37 -24.13 13.00
N HIS A 172 -2.47 -24.43 12.06
CA HIS A 172 -2.85 -24.82 10.69
C HIS A 172 -3.54 -26.17 10.65
N ILE A 173 -3.07 -27.14 11.43
CA ILE A 173 -3.72 -28.46 11.54
C ILE A 173 -5.08 -28.34 12.22
N ALA A 174 -5.21 -27.53 13.27
CA ALA A 174 -6.50 -27.29 13.92
C ALA A 174 -7.56 -26.75 12.94
N GLU A 175 -7.15 -25.93 11.97
CA GLU A 175 -8.04 -25.44 10.91
C GLU A 175 -8.52 -26.54 9.97
N GLN A 176 -7.67 -27.51 9.63
CA GLN A 176 -8.07 -28.68 8.85
C GLN A 176 -8.99 -29.59 9.65
N LEU A 177 -8.64 -29.84 10.91
CA LEU A 177 -9.44 -30.67 11.83
C LEU A 177 -10.84 -30.10 12.06
N PHE A 178 -10.96 -28.76 12.14
CA PHE A 178 -12.27 -28.09 12.22
C PHE A 178 -13.19 -28.47 11.07
N ASN A 179 -12.70 -28.47 9.84
CA ASN A 179 -13.49 -28.90 8.67
C ASN A 179 -13.94 -30.37 8.78
N ILE A 180 -13.03 -31.23 9.19
CA ILE A 180 -13.33 -32.67 9.38
C ILE A 180 -14.42 -32.84 10.43
N TYR A 181 -14.35 -32.12 11.55
CA TYR A 181 -15.35 -32.13 12.60
C TYR A 181 -16.73 -31.71 12.11
N ILE A 182 -16.81 -30.58 11.38
CA ILE A 182 -18.06 -30.07 10.80
C ILE A 182 -18.67 -31.06 9.81
N ILE A 183 -17.86 -31.67 8.94
CA ILE A 183 -18.33 -32.69 8.00
C ILE A 183 -18.89 -33.91 8.75
N LYS A 184 -18.23 -34.34 9.81
CA LYS A 184 -18.71 -35.47 10.62
C LYS A 184 -20.07 -35.14 11.26
N LEU A 185 -20.23 -33.97 11.87
CA LEU A 185 -21.51 -33.54 12.42
C LEU A 185 -22.63 -33.54 11.38
N GLN A 186 -22.34 -33.07 10.15
CA GLN A 186 -23.28 -33.07 9.03
C GLN A 186 -23.64 -34.48 8.54
N GLN A 187 -22.72 -35.46 8.67
CA GLN A 187 -22.98 -36.86 8.33
C GLN A 187 -23.83 -37.58 9.38
N ASP A 188 -23.71 -37.17 10.65
CA ASP A 188 -24.40 -37.82 11.76
C ASP A 188 -25.83 -37.35 11.98
N GLY A 189 -26.22 -36.20 11.47
CA GLY A 189 -27.56 -35.66 11.67
C GLY A 189 -27.86 -34.35 10.98
N GLU A 190 -29.06 -33.80 11.24
CA GLU A 190 -29.47 -32.51 10.74
C GLU A 190 -28.83 -31.37 11.55
N LEU A 191 -27.65 -30.89 11.10
CA LEU A 191 -27.00 -29.72 11.64
C LEU A 191 -27.48 -28.48 10.88
N LYS A 192 -28.05 -27.53 11.59
CA LYS A 192 -28.49 -26.25 11.00
C LYS A 192 -27.32 -25.29 10.91
N VAL A 193 -26.68 -25.27 9.74
CA VAL A 193 -25.54 -24.39 9.45
C VAL A 193 -26.04 -23.19 8.64
N LYS A 194 -25.57 -21.99 8.99
CA LYS A 194 -25.74 -20.79 8.20
C LYS A 194 -24.37 -20.21 7.83
N GLU A 195 -24.12 -20.05 6.55
CA GLU A 195 -22.88 -19.44 6.06
C GLU A 195 -23.04 -17.92 5.86
N LEU A 196 -22.05 -17.18 6.32
CA LEU A 196 -22.00 -15.73 6.27
C LEU A 196 -20.77 -15.25 5.49
N GLN A 197 -20.86 -14.10 4.84
CA GLN A 197 -19.67 -13.44 4.33
C GLN A 197 -18.72 -13.12 5.48
N ARG A 198 -17.43 -13.17 5.20
CA ARG A 198 -16.41 -12.72 6.13
C ARG A 198 -15.80 -11.41 5.65
N THR A 199 -15.44 -10.57 6.60
CA THR A 199 -14.76 -9.31 6.33
C THR A 199 -13.27 -9.42 6.60
N PHE A 200 -12.49 -8.52 6.03
CA PHE A 200 -11.09 -8.29 6.36
C PHE A 200 -10.85 -6.81 6.54
N VAL A 201 -10.26 -6.43 7.69
CA VAL A 201 -9.97 -5.03 8.03
C VAL A 201 -8.50 -4.74 7.75
N SER A 202 -8.24 -3.80 6.84
CA SER A 202 -6.89 -3.46 6.41
C SER A 202 -6.09 -2.74 7.49
N ASN A 203 -6.74 -1.86 8.26
CA ASN A 203 -6.13 -0.99 9.27
C ASN A 203 -6.81 -1.21 10.63
N GLU A 204 -6.52 -2.29 11.32
CA GLU A 204 -7.20 -2.73 12.55
C GLU A 204 -7.11 -1.73 13.72
N THR A 205 -6.06 -0.92 13.75
CA THR A 205 -5.88 0.11 14.79
C THR A 205 -6.47 1.47 14.42
N PHE A 206 -7.04 1.58 13.22
CA PHE A 206 -7.60 2.82 12.72
C PHE A 206 -9.07 2.96 13.14
N ASN A 207 -9.40 4.10 13.75
CA ASN A 207 -10.76 4.44 14.23
C ASN A 207 -11.28 5.70 13.53
N GLY A 208 -11.25 5.73 12.21
CA GLY A 208 -11.75 6.82 11.37
C GLY A 208 -10.82 8.03 11.22
N ALA A 209 -9.68 8.10 11.95
CA ALA A 209 -8.63 9.10 11.74
C ALA A 209 -7.28 8.63 12.25
N LEU A 210 -6.20 9.04 11.59
CA LEU A 210 -4.84 8.78 12.04
C LEU A 210 -4.48 9.71 13.22
N ASN A 211 -3.82 9.14 14.23
CA ASN A 211 -3.29 9.91 15.35
C ASN A 211 -1.86 10.36 15.03
N PRO A 212 -1.46 11.59 15.42
CA PRO A 212 -0.05 11.97 15.45
C PRO A 212 0.76 11.01 16.34
N VAL A 213 1.99 10.69 15.91
CA VAL A 213 2.90 9.84 16.71
C VAL A 213 3.70 10.68 17.70
N PHE A 214 3.92 11.94 17.38
CA PHE A 214 4.64 12.89 18.22
C PHE A 214 3.72 14.04 18.60
N ASP A 215 3.92 14.65 19.77
CA ASP A 215 3.19 15.84 20.20
C ASP A 215 3.38 17.03 19.25
N SER A 216 4.55 17.12 18.62
CA SER A 216 4.88 18.07 17.56
C SER A 216 5.73 17.40 16.50
N ALA A 217 5.27 17.45 15.27
CA ALA A 217 5.99 16.87 14.14
C ALA A 217 5.68 17.61 12.82
N VAL A 218 6.51 17.37 11.82
CA VAL A 218 6.24 17.64 10.41
C VAL A 218 5.52 16.42 9.83
N PRO A 219 4.19 16.49 9.62
CA PRO A 219 3.45 15.36 9.05
C PRO A 219 3.62 15.35 7.54
N VAL A 220 4.20 14.26 7.02
CA VAL A 220 4.47 14.07 5.59
C VAL A 220 3.67 12.88 5.08
N VAL A 221 2.92 13.08 4.02
CA VAL A 221 2.12 12.04 3.37
C VAL A 221 2.67 11.77 1.98
N ILE A 222 2.91 10.50 1.68
CA ILE A 222 3.39 10.02 0.39
C ILE A 222 2.43 8.93 -0.08
N SER A 223 2.18 8.80 -1.38
CA SER A 223 1.33 7.71 -1.89
C SER A 223 2.03 6.95 -3.02
N PHE A 224 2.06 5.61 -2.92
CA PHE A 224 2.61 4.76 -3.98
C PHE A 224 2.17 3.29 -3.87
N ASP A 225 2.39 2.55 -4.96
CA ASP A 225 2.29 1.09 -5.03
C ASP A 225 3.67 0.42 -5.01
N ASP A 226 3.72 -0.91 -5.07
CA ASP A 226 4.97 -1.68 -4.99
C ASP A 226 5.97 -1.32 -6.10
N ASN A 227 5.51 -0.95 -7.31
CA ASN A 227 6.37 -0.56 -8.42
C ASN A 227 7.13 0.75 -8.16
N TYR A 228 6.53 1.64 -7.36
CA TYR A 228 7.10 2.92 -6.97
C TYR A 228 7.83 2.88 -5.62
N ALA A 229 7.97 1.70 -4.99
CA ALA A 229 8.72 1.57 -3.73
C ALA A 229 10.18 2.04 -3.85
N ILE A 230 10.80 1.87 -5.01
CA ILE A 230 12.15 2.36 -5.31
C ILE A 230 12.23 3.90 -5.26
N SER A 231 11.27 4.60 -5.86
CA SER A 231 11.22 6.06 -5.80
C SER A 231 10.81 6.56 -4.42
N GLY A 232 9.85 5.89 -3.77
CA GLY A 232 9.51 6.16 -2.37
C GLY A 232 10.72 6.03 -1.44
N GLY A 233 11.59 5.04 -1.67
CA GLY A 233 12.85 4.87 -0.95
C GLY A 233 13.82 6.02 -1.17
N ALA A 234 13.97 6.52 -2.42
CA ALA A 234 14.80 7.69 -2.72
C ALA A 234 14.25 8.95 -2.05
N LEU A 235 12.93 9.17 -2.12
CA LEU A 235 12.27 10.30 -1.47
C LEU A 235 12.46 10.26 0.05
N ILE A 236 12.15 9.14 0.71
CA ILE A 236 12.31 9.00 2.17
C ILE A 236 13.76 9.21 2.58
N ASN A 237 14.74 8.66 1.84
CA ASN A 237 16.15 8.89 2.11
C ASN A 237 16.54 10.37 1.93
N SER A 238 15.98 11.06 0.94
CA SER A 238 16.19 12.49 0.75
C SER A 238 15.59 13.33 1.89
N ILE A 239 14.42 12.95 2.42
CA ILE A 239 13.82 13.58 3.61
C ILE A 239 14.76 13.40 4.81
N ILE A 240 15.21 12.17 5.09
CA ILE A 240 16.15 11.87 6.19
C ILE A 240 17.41 12.75 6.12
N ARG A 241 17.97 12.93 4.93
CA ARG A 241 19.20 13.70 4.71
C ARG A 241 19.06 15.20 4.90
N HIS A 242 17.85 15.75 4.73
CA HIS A 242 17.56 17.18 4.83
C HIS A 242 16.69 17.54 6.02
N ALA A 243 16.29 16.56 6.83
CA ALA A 243 15.51 16.77 8.05
C ALA A 243 16.29 17.58 9.08
N ASP A 244 15.65 18.57 9.69
CA ASP A 244 16.18 19.26 10.88
C ASP A 244 16.22 18.28 12.06
N LYS A 245 17.37 18.10 12.66
CA LYS A 245 17.58 17.18 13.79
C LYS A 245 16.76 17.54 15.05
N ASN A 246 16.30 18.79 15.13
CA ASN A 246 15.50 19.29 16.25
C ASN A 246 13.98 19.15 16.03
N LYS A 247 13.57 18.66 14.86
CA LYS A 247 12.16 18.44 14.52
C LYS A 247 11.87 16.95 14.41
N ASN A 248 10.64 16.56 14.78
CA ASN A 248 10.13 15.23 14.49
C ASN A 248 9.43 15.19 13.14
N TYR A 249 9.46 14.04 12.47
CA TYR A 249 8.79 13.82 11.18
C TYR A 249 7.89 12.60 11.29
N ASP A 250 6.61 12.78 11.00
CA ASP A 250 5.62 11.71 10.97
C ASP A 250 5.27 11.39 9.50
N ILE A 251 6.00 10.42 8.92
CA ILE A 251 5.85 10.04 7.52
C ILE A 251 4.80 8.93 7.43
N VAL A 252 3.73 9.18 6.69
CA VAL A 252 2.66 8.21 6.43
C VAL A 252 2.62 7.88 4.94
N VAL A 253 2.83 6.62 4.61
CA VAL A 253 2.67 6.09 3.26
C VAL A 253 1.24 5.60 3.07
N LEU A 254 0.47 6.30 2.25
CA LEU A 254 -0.82 5.84 1.75
C LEU A 254 -0.55 4.80 0.66
N GLU A 255 -0.52 3.54 1.04
CA GLU A 255 -0.01 2.46 0.21
C GLU A 255 -1.11 1.72 -0.56
N ASN A 256 -0.75 1.25 -1.75
CA ASN A 256 -1.57 0.38 -2.57
C ASN A 256 -0.80 -0.92 -2.85
N LYS A 257 -1.04 -1.95 -2.05
CA LYS A 257 -0.43 -3.29 -2.21
C LYS A 257 1.11 -3.28 -2.22
N VAL A 258 1.73 -2.44 -1.40
CA VAL A 258 3.19 -2.47 -1.20
C VAL A 258 3.56 -3.77 -0.49
N SER A 259 4.49 -4.52 -1.07
CA SER A 259 4.93 -5.81 -0.55
C SER A 259 5.55 -5.71 0.85
N TYR A 260 5.43 -6.77 1.63
CA TYR A 260 6.07 -6.84 2.95
C TYR A 260 7.58 -6.59 2.88
N LEU A 261 8.24 -7.11 1.83
CA LEU A 261 9.67 -6.90 1.61
C LEU A 261 9.99 -5.40 1.45
N ASN A 262 9.25 -4.69 0.60
CA ASN A 262 9.48 -3.26 0.39
C ASN A 262 9.11 -2.42 1.62
N LYS A 263 8.04 -2.77 2.36
CA LYS A 263 7.74 -2.14 3.66
C LYS A 263 8.90 -2.30 4.65
N THR A 264 9.46 -3.51 4.77
CA THR A 264 10.62 -3.77 5.65
C THR A 264 11.85 -2.96 5.23
N ARG A 265 12.14 -2.89 3.92
CA ARG A 265 13.25 -2.08 3.39
C ARG A 265 13.09 -0.60 3.73
N LEU A 266 11.88 -0.07 3.62
CA LEU A 266 11.57 1.34 3.93
C LEU A 266 11.70 1.62 5.43
N VAL A 267 11.16 0.76 6.29
CA VAL A 267 11.32 0.88 7.76
C VAL A 267 12.78 0.87 8.16
N ASN A 268 13.60 0.02 7.54
CA ASN A 268 15.02 -0.05 7.84
C ASN A 268 15.77 1.26 7.51
N LEU A 269 15.31 2.07 6.54
CA LEU A 269 15.90 3.38 6.26
C LEU A 269 15.73 4.36 7.44
N THR A 270 14.60 4.29 8.14
CA THR A 270 14.28 5.21 9.23
C THR A 270 14.71 4.73 10.60
N SER A 271 15.06 3.45 10.75
CA SER A 271 15.32 2.80 12.05
C SER A 271 16.42 3.44 12.89
N ALA A 272 17.40 4.09 12.26
CA ALA A 272 18.49 4.81 12.95
C ALA A 272 18.13 6.27 13.33
N HIS A 273 16.91 6.73 13.03
CA HIS A 273 16.46 8.12 13.17
C HIS A 273 15.26 8.20 14.10
N PRO A 274 15.45 8.32 15.43
CA PRO A 274 14.35 8.27 16.40
C PRO A 274 13.35 9.43 16.29
N ASN A 275 13.74 10.51 15.64
CA ASN A 275 12.87 11.64 15.32
C ASN A 275 12.06 11.46 14.03
N ILE A 276 12.14 10.30 13.36
CA ILE A 276 11.40 10.00 12.13
C ILE A 276 10.56 8.74 12.35
N SER A 277 9.24 8.90 12.31
CA SER A 277 8.28 7.80 12.26
C SER A 277 7.92 7.50 10.80
N LEU A 278 7.89 6.23 10.42
CA LEU A 278 7.39 5.77 9.12
C LEU A 278 6.27 4.76 9.34
N ARG A 279 5.08 5.08 8.83
CA ARG A 279 3.87 4.26 8.94
C ARG A 279 3.26 4.00 7.57
N PHE A 280 2.53 2.88 7.47
CA PHE A 280 1.81 2.51 6.25
C PHE A 280 0.31 2.48 6.53
N PHE A 281 -0.47 2.96 5.58
CA PHE A 281 -1.92 2.92 5.61
C PHE A 281 -2.45 2.42 4.27
N ASP A 282 -3.14 1.28 4.26
CA ASP A 282 -3.75 0.71 3.06
C ASP A 282 -4.98 1.54 2.66
N VAL A 283 -4.93 2.13 1.46
CA VAL A 283 -6.02 2.98 0.93
C VAL A 283 -7.00 2.24 0.03
N ASN A 284 -6.74 0.97 -0.31
CA ASN A 284 -7.57 0.25 -1.28
C ASN A 284 -9.04 0.18 -0.84
N ALA A 285 -9.26 -0.23 0.40
CA ALA A 285 -10.62 -0.36 0.91
C ALA A 285 -11.37 0.99 0.95
N PHE A 286 -10.67 2.10 1.22
CA PHE A 286 -11.28 3.44 1.14
C PHE A 286 -11.69 3.82 -0.28
N THR A 287 -10.87 3.49 -1.27
CA THR A 287 -11.18 3.78 -2.68
C THR A 287 -12.34 2.94 -3.18
N GLU A 288 -12.41 1.67 -2.79
CA GLU A 288 -13.50 0.76 -3.16
C GLU A 288 -14.85 1.18 -2.57
N ILE A 289 -14.91 1.48 -1.27
CA ILE A 289 -16.14 1.90 -0.58
C ILE A 289 -16.69 3.21 -1.13
N ASN A 290 -15.80 4.16 -1.46
CA ASN A 290 -16.23 5.43 -2.02
C ASN A 290 -16.55 5.38 -3.51
N GLY A 291 -16.55 4.19 -4.12
CA GLY A 291 -16.92 3.98 -5.53
C GLY A 291 -15.92 4.60 -6.50
N VAL A 292 -14.65 4.72 -6.08
CA VAL A 292 -13.57 5.16 -6.96
C VAL A 292 -13.22 4.01 -7.89
N HIS A 293 -13.91 3.95 -9.03
CA HIS A 293 -13.61 2.96 -10.06
C HIS A 293 -12.28 3.28 -10.72
N THR A 294 -11.25 2.50 -10.41
CA THR A 294 -9.97 2.53 -11.11
C THR A 294 -10.20 2.04 -12.54
N ARG A 295 -10.31 2.95 -13.52
CA ARG A 295 -10.35 2.58 -14.94
C ARG A 295 -8.94 2.43 -15.47
N ALA A 296 -8.65 1.22 -15.91
CA ALA A 296 -7.63 0.71 -16.84
C ALA A 296 -6.14 1.12 -16.71
N HIS A 297 -5.73 2.26 -16.16
CA HIS A 297 -4.32 2.66 -16.07
C HIS A 297 -3.97 3.56 -14.86
N PHE A 298 -4.91 3.82 -13.95
CA PHE A 298 -4.67 4.68 -12.80
C PHE A 298 -4.89 3.91 -11.51
N SER A 299 -3.85 3.83 -10.69
CA SER A 299 -3.89 3.11 -9.43
C SER A 299 -4.75 3.86 -8.38
N ALA A 300 -5.23 3.13 -7.37
CA ALA A 300 -5.86 3.72 -6.18
C ALA A 300 -4.97 4.79 -5.53
N SER A 301 -3.64 4.66 -5.69
CA SER A 301 -2.65 5.62 -5.19
C SER A 301 -2.84 7.04 -5.75
N THR A 302 -3.33 7.19 -6.99
CA THR A 302 -3.57 8.51 -7.60
C THR A 302 -4.61 9.31 -6.83
N TYR A 303 -5.71 8.66 -6.42
CA TYR A 303 -6.79 9.33 -5.70
C TYR A 303 -6.58 9.37 -4.17
N ALA A 304 -5.56 8.70 -3.65
CA ALA A 304 -5.32 8.59 -2.21
C ALA A 304 -5.23 9.95 -1.51
N ARG A 305 -4.66 10.98 -2.18
CA ARG A 305 -4.53 12.32 -1.62
C ARG A 305 -5.87 13.03 -1.38
N LEU A 306 -6.94 12.63 -2.06
CA LEU A 306 -8.29 13.19 -1.83
C LEU A 306 -8.88 12.77 -0.47
N PHE A 307 -8.36 11.69 0.14
CA PHE A 307 -8.78 11.21 1.45
C PHE A 307 -8.01 11.86 2.61
N ILE A 308 -6.96 12.65 2.34
CA ILE A 308 -6.14 13.31 3.37
C ILE A 308 -6.99 14.12 4.36
N PRO A 309 -7.97 14.96 3.95
CA PRO A 309 -8.76 15.72 4.91
C PRO A 309 -9.52 14.86 5.92
N GLN A 310 -9.95 13.66 5.52
CA GLN A 310 -10.64 12.71 6.40
C GLN A 310 -9.66 11.93 7.27
N LEU A 311 -8.61 11.37 6.67
CA LEU A 311 -7.65 10.52 7.35
C LEU A 311 -6.84 11.27 8.41
N PHE A 312 -6.52 12.54 8.15
CA PHE A 312 -5.66 13.37 8.98
C PHE A 312 -6.42 14.45 9.76
N ARG A 313 -7.72 14.27 10.02
CA ARG A 313 -8.57 15.27 10.71
C ARG A 313 -8.12 15.65 12.12
N ARG A 314 -7.11 14.94 12.68
CA ARG A 314 -6.50 15.23 13.98
C ARG A 314 -5.20 16.03 13.89
N TYR A 315 -4.82 16.47 12.69
CA TYR A 315 -3.67 17.31 12.42
C TYR A 315 -4.14 18.71 12.04
N ASP A 316 -3.31 19.72 12.26
CA ASP A 316 -3.61 21.09 11.81
C ASP A 316 -3.26 21.27 10.34
N LYS A 317 -2.08 20.83 9.93
CA LYS A 317 -1.56 20.86 8.57
C LYS A 317 -0.89 19.55 8.21
N VAL A 318 -0.86 19.21 6.93
CA VAL A 318 -0.18 18.03 6.39
C VAL A 318 0.53 18.38 5.09
N VAL A 319 1.76 17.92 4.90
CA VAL A 319 2.51 18.07 3.65
C VAL A 319 2.35 16.77 2.85
N PHE A 320 1.72 16.84 1.68
CA PHE A 320 1.68 15.75 0.72
C PHE A 320 2.76 15.92 -0.33
N ILE A 321 3.43 14.83 -0.71
CA ILE A 321 4.48 14.80 -1.74
C ILE A 321 4.33 13.58 -2.63
N ASP A 322 4.40 13.77 -3.95
CA ASP A 322 4.46 12.66 -4.92
C ASP A 322 5.73 11.83 -4.73
N SER A 323 5.60 10.51 -4.84
CA SER A 323 6.70 9.56 -4.57
C SER A 323 7.85 9.63 -5.58
N ASP A 324 7.64 10.21 -6.76
CA ASP A 324 8.65 10.40 -7.80
C ASP A 324 9.40 11.74 -7.67
N THR A 325 9.71 12.11 -6.44
CA THR A 325 10.43 13.34 -6.11
C THR A 325 11.69 13.07 -5.27
N VAL A 326 12.54 14.07 -5.20
CA VAL A 326 13.69 14.15 -4.28
C VAL A 326 13.71 15.54 -3.65
N VAL A 327 13.70 15.60 -2.32
CA VAL A 327 13.79 16.87 -1.59
C VAL A 327 15.24 17.27 -1.35
N LYS A 328 15.51 18.58 -1.34
CA LYS A 328 16.84 19.20 -1.13
C LYS A 328 16.80 20.28 -0.05
N ALA A 329 15.69 20.37 0.70
CA ALA A 329 15.50 21.29 1.81
C ALA A 329 14.66 20.63 2.91
N ASP A 330 14.64 21.23 4.10
CA ASP A 330 13.78 20.75 5.20
C ASP A 330 12.31 21.00 4.89
N LEU A 331 11.49 19.95 4.93
CA LEU A 331 10.04 20.03 4.75
C LEU A 331 9.34 20.82 5.86
N GLY A 332 9.96 20.97 7.01
CA GLY A 332 9.46 21.81 8.09
C GLY A 332 9.25 23.28 7.69
N GLU A 333 10.00 23.78 6.70
CA GLU A 333 9.79 25.13 6.16
C GLU A 333 8.38 25.33 5.58
N LEU A 334 7.74 24.26 5.10
CA LEU A 334 6.41 24.31 4.51
C LEU A 334 5.31 24.49 5.54
N LEU A 335 5.51 24.03 6.77
CA LEU A 335 4.54 24.22 7.84
C LEU A 335 4.50 25.66 8.33
N ASP A 336 5.60 26.39 8.16
CA ASP A 336 5.70 27.81 8.54
C ASP A 336 4.97 28.73 7.56
N VAL A 337 4.55 28.21 6.39
CA VAL A 337 3.81 28.99 5.39
C VAL A 337 2.44 29.39 5.95
N PRO A 338 2.12 30.70 6.00
CA PRO A 338 0.83 31.16 6.48
C PRO A 338 -0.26 30.84 5.44
N LEU A 339 -1.23 30.04 5.82
CA LEU A 339 -2.35 29.66 4.96
C LEU A 339 -3.57 30.58 5.12
N GLY A 340 -3.72 31.23 6.27
CA GLY A 340 -4.93 32.01 6.57
C GLY A 340 -6.19 31.17 6.33
N ASN A 341 -7.12 31.69 5.57
CA ASN A 341 -8.35 30.96 5.18
C ASN A 341 -8.17 30.09 3.93
N ASN A 342 -6.95 30.00 3.34
CA ASN A 342 -6.71 29.13 2.21
C ASN A 342 -6.73 27.66 2.63
N LEU A 343 -7.22 26.81 1.73
CA LEU A 343 -7.33 25.37 1.97
C LEU A 343 -5.99 24.66 1.73
N VAL A 344 -5.18 25.17 0.83
CA VAL A 344 -3.88 24.58 0.49
C VAL A 344 -2.81 25.64 0.23
N ALA A 345 -1.52 25.22 0.39
CA ALA A 345 -0.43 25.85 -0.33
C ALA A 345 0.14 24.86 -1.35
N ALA A 346 0.37 25.32 -2.57
CA ALA A 346 0.86 24.51 -3.67
C ALA A 346 1.66 25.34 -4.68
N VAL A 347 2.41 24.69 -5.57
CA VAL A 347 3.17 25.37 -6.62
C VAL A 347 2.32 25.52 -7.87
N LYS A 348 2.39 26.66 -8.53
CA LYS A 348 1.72 26.89 -9.83
C LYS A 348 2.13 25.83 -10.84
N ASP A 349 1.16 25.30 -11.57
CA ASP A 349 1.43 24.37 -12.68
C ASP A 349 1.84 25.12 -13.94
N ILE A 350 3.14 25.12 -14.22
CA ILE A 350 3.69 25.76 -15.42
C ILE A 350 3.42 24.94 -16.70
N VAL A 351 3.14 23.63 -16.58
CA VAL A 351 2.78 22.78 -17.73
C VAL A 351 1.39 23.14 -18.21
N MET A 352 0.44 23.37 -17.30
CA MET A 352 -0.90 23.83 -17.65
C MET A 352 -0.86 25.22 -18.30
N GLU A 353 0.02 26.14 -17.85
CA GLU A 353 0.22 27.44 -18.53
C GLU A 353 0.61 27.22 -19.99
N GLY A 354 1.50 26.30 -20.28
CA GLY A 354 1.88 25.90 -21.63
C GLY A 354 0.72 25.33 -22.43
N PHE A 355 -0.05 24.40 -21.84
CA PHE A 355 -1.21 23.79 -22.50
C PHE A 355 -2.27 24.84 -22.87
N VAL A 356 -2.54 25.82 -22.02
CA VAL A 356 -3.44 26.91 -22.33
C VAL A 356 -2.90 27.74 -23.51
N LYS A 357 -1.60 28.04 -23.51
CA LYS A 357 -0.96 28.83 -24.57
C LYS A 357 -0.98 28.13 -25.93
N PHE A 358 -0.76 26.79 -25.94
CA PHE A 358 -0.77 25.98 -27.15
C PHE A 358 -2.16 25.49 -27.55
N SER A 359 -3.20 25.83 -26.79
CA SER A 359 -4.56 25.29 -26.98
C SER A 359 -4.57 23.77 -27.04
N ALA A 360 -3.79 23.13 -26.16
CA ALA A 360 -3.79 21.68 -26.06
C ALA A 360 -5.20 21.16 -25.78
N MET A 361 -5.58 20.04 -26.40
CA MET A 361 -6.93 19.51 -26.29
C MET A 361 -7.08 18.64 -25.05
N SER A 362 -8.08 18.95 -24.22
CA SER A 362 -8.46 18.13 -23.07
C SER A 362 -9.19 16.85 -23.49
N ALA A 363 -9.21 15.86 -22.60
CA ALA A 363 -9.98 14.62 -22.77
C ALA A 363 -10.68 14.27 -21.45
N SER A 364 -11.93 14.69 -21.30
CA SER A 364 -12.76 14.44 -20.12
C SER A 364 -14.16 13.97 -20.53
N ASP A 365 -15.02 13.66 -19.57
CA ASP A 365 -16.43 13.30 -19.85
C ASP A 365 -17.23 14.48 -20.42
N ASP A 366 -16.76 15.73 -20.29
CA ASP A 366 -17.35 16.90 -20.96
C ASP A 366 -16.94 17.03 -22.44
N GLY A 367 -16.20 16.05 -22.94
CA GLY A 367 -15.71 16.01 -24.31
C GLY A 367 -14.31 16.59 -24.49
N VAL A 368 -13.94 16.81 -25.75
CA VAL A 368 -12.62 17.31 -26.17
C VAL A 368 -12.73 18.80 -26.46
N MET A 369 -11.96 19.63 -25.74
CA MET A 369 -11.98 21.08 -25.91
C MET A 369 -10.60 21.68 -25.60
N PRO A 370 -10.28 22.90 -26.05
CA PRO A 370 -9.01 23.58 -25.73
C PRO A 370 -8.82 23.76 -24.21
N ALA A 371 -7.58 23.64 -23.73
CA ALA A 371 -7.25 23.68 -22.29
C ALA A 371 -7.84 24.92 -21.57
N GLY A 372 -7.74 26.12 -22.16
CA GLY A 372 -8.32 27.31 -21.55
C GLY A 372 -9.84 27.27 -21.40
N GLU A 373 -10.53 26.71 -22.39
CA GLU A 373 -11.98 26.46 -22.32
C GLU A 373 -12.35 25.42 -21.29
N TYR A 374 -11.55 24.36 -21.20
CA TYR A 374 -11.70 23.28 -20.20
C TYR A 374 -11.59 23.83 -18.76
N LEU A 375 -10.56 24.64 -18.47
CA LEU A 375 -10.41 25.26 -17.16
C LEU A 375 -11.63 26.12 -16.81
N GLN A 376 -12.12 26.91 -17.74
CA GLN A 376 -13.26 27.79 -17.51
C GLN A 376 -14.59 27.02 -17.39
N LYS A 377 -14.92 26.15 -18.34
CA LYS A 377 -16.24 25.50 -18.41
C LYS A 377 -16.35 24.29 -17.49
N THR A 378 -15.31 23.44 -17.43
CA THR A 378 -15.34 22.20 -16.66
C THR A 378 -14.91 22.40 -15.22
N LEU A 379 -13.83 23.15 -14.99
CA LEU A 379 -13.32 23.39 -13.64
C LEU A 379 -13.91 24.64 -12.97
N ASN A 380 -14.61 25.52 -13.73
CA ASN A 380 -15.11 26.83 -13.28
C ASN A 380 -13.98 27.79 -12.85
N MET A 381 -12.80 27.70 -13.48
CA MET A 381 -11.64 28.53 -13.21
C MET A 381 -11.56 29.66 -14.24
N ASN A 382 -11.87 30.88 -13.83
CA ASN A 382 -11.78 32.04 -14.71
C ASN A 382 -10.34 32.56 -14.90
N ASN A 383 -9.44 32.24 -13.95
CA ASN A 383 -8.03 32.60 -14.03
C ASN A 383 -7.17 31.33 -14.16
N PRO A 384 -6.67 30.97 -15.35
CA PRO A 384 -5.81 29.82 -15.57
C PRO A 384 -4.48 29.88 -14.79
N ASP A 385 -4.03 31.07 -14.40
CA ASP A 385 -2.78 31.26 -13.64
C ASP A 385 -2.90 30.76 -12.19
N GLU A 386 -4.10 30.45 -11.70
CA GLU A 386 -4.36 29.88 -10.38
C GLU A 386 -4.40 28.36 -10.36
N TYR A 387 -4.18 27.70 -11.51
CA TYR A 387 -4.08 26.25 -11.56
C TYR A 387 -2.75 25.78 -10.93
N PHE A 388 -2.83 24.92 -9.94
CA PHE A 388 -1.67 24.40 -9.22
C PHE A 388 -1.39 22.93 -9.56
N GLN A 389 -0.12 22.54 -9.38
CA GLN A 389 0.35 21.17 -9.57
C GLN A 389 0.25 20.38 -8.26
N ALA A 390 -0.19 19.13 -8.34
CA ALA A 390 -0.52 18.30 -7.19
C ALA A 390 0.66 17.55 -6.55
N GLY A 391 1.88 17.66 -7.07
CA GLY A 391 3.04 16.90 -6.61
C GLY A 391 3.62 17.34 -5.27
N ILE A 392 3.30 18.55 -4.81
CA ILE A 392 3.54 19.02 -3.45
C ILE A 392 2.39 19.92 -3.01
N ILE A 393 1.79 19.59 -1.89
CA ILE A 393 0.63 20.31 -1.34
C ILE A 393 0.76 20.37 0.19
N VAL A 394 0.60 21.57 0.75
CA VAL A 394 0.36 21.72 2.19
C VAL A 394 -1.14 21.86 2.40
N PHE A 395 -1.76 20.88 3.02
CA PHE A 395 -3.18 20.87 3.34
C PHE A 395 -3.43 21.62 4.66
N ASN A 396 -4.40 22.53 4.68
CA ASN A 396 -4.92 23.17 5.89
C ASN A 396 -6.05 22.31 6.46
N ILE A 397 -5.68 21.24 7.14
CA ILE A 397 -6.63 20.23 7.60
C ILE A 397 -7.68 20.81 8.52
N LYS A 398 -7.27 21.68 9.46
CA LYS A 398 -8.17 22.33 10.39
C LYS A 398 -9.30 23.06 9.65
N GLN A 399 -8.97 23.91 8.69
CA GLN A 399 -9.94 24.64 7.87
C GLN A 399 -10.82 23.70 7.02
N MET A 400 -10.23 22.63 6.48
CA MET A 400 -10.95 21.65 5.67
C MET A 400 -11.96 20.84 6.48
N VAL A 401 -11.65 20.52 7.73
CA VAL A 401 -12.57 19.83 8.66
C VAL A 401 -13.72 20.75 9.04
N GLU A 402 -13.43 22.01 9.40
CA GLU A 402 -14.45 23.01 9.73
C GLU A 402 -15.46 23.24 8.61
N GLU A 403 -15.00 23.22 7.34
CA GLU A 403 -15.83 23.44 6.15
C GLU A 403 -16.39 22.13 5.54
N ASN A 404 -16.10 20.96 6.12
CA ASN A 404 -16.44 19.64 5.55
C ASN A 404 -16.01 19.48 4.07
N THR A 405 -14.79 19.94 3.75
CA THR A 405 -14.23 19.93 2.39
C THR A 405 -14.14 18.52 1.79
N PHE A 406 -13.99 17.49 2.62
CA PHE A 406 -13.95 16.11 2.17
C PHE A 406 -15.24 15.69 1.44
N ALA A 407 -16.40 16.08 1.94
CA ALA A 407 -17.68 15.79 1.28
C ALA A 407 -17.75 16.40 -0.13
N GLU A 408 -17.23 17.62 -0.30
CA GLU A 408 -17.20 18.28 -1.61
C GLU A 408 -16.21 17.60 -2.57
N LEU A 409 -15.01 17.20 -2.10
CA LEU A 409 -14.07 16.41 -2.89
C LEU A 409 -14.71 15.12 -3.40
N MET A 410 -15.42 14.38 -2.54
CA MET A 410 -16.11 13.14 -2.90
C MET A 410 -17.28 13.39 -3.87
N ARG A 411 -18.02 14.47 -3.70
CA ARG A 411 -19.09 14.88 -4.63
C ARG A 411 -18.54 15.14 -6.04
N VAL A 412 -17.44 15.88 -6.13
CA VAL A 412 -16.79 16.20 -7.41
C VAL A 412 -16.17 14.97 -8.05
N LEU A 413 -15.50 14.12 -7.25
CA LEU A 413 -14.91 12.85 -7.72
C LEU A 413 -15.96 11.93 -8.37
N LYS A 414 -17.14 11.80 -7.75
CA LYS A 414 -18.22 10.92 -8.24
C LYS A 414 -18.98 11.48 -9.45
N ALA A 415 -18.86 12.78 -9.72
CA ALA A 415 -19.65 13.44 -10.75
C ALA A 415 -19.26 13.02 -12.17
N LYS A 416 -17.96 12.94 -12.47
CA LYS A 416 -17.45 12.65 -13.81
C LYS A 416 -15.94 12.40 -13.82
N LYS A 417 -15.41 11.95 -14.96
CA LYS A 417 -13.96 11.85 -15.20
C LYS A 417 -13.40 13.19 -15.65
N TYR A 418 -12.34 13.63 -14.98
CA TYR A 418 -11.57 14.84 -15.30
C TYR A 418 -10.32 14.49 -16.12
N TRP A 419 -9.75 15.48 -16.83
CA TRP A 419 -8.57 15.31 -17.69
C TRP A 419 -7.33 14.92 -16.87
N PHE A 420 -6.98 15.70 -15.83
CA PHE A 420 -5.88 15.42 -14.90
C PHE A 420 -6.37 14.84 -13.57
N LEU A 421 -7.47 14.05 -13.60
CA LEU A 421 -7.97 13.24 -12.50
C LEU A 421 -8.10 14.03 -11.18
N ASP A 422 -7.36 13.60 -10.16
CA ASP A 422 -7.36 14.18 -8.80
C ASP A 422 -6.81 15.61 -8.76
N GLN A 423 -5.84 15.94 -9.61
CA GLN A 423 -5.33 17.32 -9.72
C GLN A 423 -6.42 18.29 -10.14
N ASP A 424 -7.22 17.94 -11.14
CA ASP A 424 -8.36 18.76 -11.59
C ASP A 424 -9.45 18.87 -10.54
N ILE A 425 -9.74 17.76 -9.83
CA ILE A 425 -10.72 17.75 -8.74
C ILE A 425 -10.31 18.76 -7.65
N MET A 426 -9.03 18.72 -7.22
CA MET A 426 -8.51 19.64 -6.22
C MET A 426 -8.48 21.09 -6.72
N ASN A 427 -8.04 21.33 -7.96
CA ASN A 427 -8.06 22.66 -8.55
C ASN A 427 -9.48 23.22 -8.64
N LYS A 428 -10.47 22.39 -8.95
CA LYS A 428 -11.88 22.80 -8.97
C LYS A 428 -12.42 23.15 -7.58
N VAL A 429 -12.12 22.30 -6.58
CA VAL A 429 -12.65 22.49 -5.21
C VAL A 429 -11.92 23.60 -4.47
N PHE A 430 -10.62 23.77 -4.70
CA PHE A 430 -9.79 24.74 -3.98
C PHE A 430 -9.58 26.06 -4.73
N TYR A 431 -10.21 26.24 -5.89
CA TYR A 431 -10.08 27.46 -6.69
C TYR A 431 -10.26 28.73 -5.83
N SER A 432 -9.41 29.72 -6.02
CA SER A 432 -9.32 30.95 -5.22
C SER A 432 -8.98 30.76 -3.72
N ARG A 433 -8.63 29.56 -3.28
CA ARG A 433 -8.30 29.21 -1.88
C ARG A 433 -6.90 28.58 -1.77
N VAL A 434 -5.95 29.07 -2.59
CA VAL A 434 -4.58 28.56 -2.71
C VAL A 434 -3.56 29.62 -2.32
N THR A 435 -2.60 29.27 -1.46
CA THR A 435 -1.37 30.03 -1.26
C THR A 435 -0.30 29.50 -2.20
N PHE A 436 0.25 30.33 -3.08
CA PHE A 436 1.25 29.86 -4.02
C PHE A 436 2.65 29.81 -3.41
N LEU A 437 3.25 28.61 -3.45
CA LEU A 437 4.63 28.36 -3.08
C LEU A 437 5.59 28.80 -4.20
N PRO A 438 6.85 29.15 -3.89
CA PRO A 438 7.90 29.36 -4.87
C PRO A 438 8.13 28.12 -5.75
N LEU A 439 8.53 28.33 -7.03
CA LEU A 439 8.77 27.25 -8.00
C LEU A 439 9.88 26.28 -7.58
N GLU A 440 10.79 26.68 -6.71
CA GLU A 440 11.86 25.86 -6.16
C GLU A 440 11.34 24.63 -5.40
N TRP A 441 10.09 24.68 -4.92
CA TRP A 441 9.45 23.55 -4.26
C TRP A 441 8.85 22.53 -5.21
N ASN A 442 8.87 22.75 -6.53
CA ASN A 442 8.40 21.75 -7.50
C ASN A 442 9.10 21.94 -8.85
N VAL A 443 10.39 21.63 -8.89
CA VAL A 443 11.21 21.79 -10.08
C VAL A 443 11.12 20.53 -10.94
N TYR A 444 10.51 20.66 -12.11
CA TYR A 444 10.46 19.55 -13.07
C TYR A 444 11.84 19.23 -13.63
N HIS A 445 12.10 17.93 -13.85
CA HIS A 445 13.32 17.47 -14.47
C HIS A 445 13.42 17.78 -15.96
N GLY A 446 12.31 18.11 -16.63
CA GLY A 446 12.30 18.53 -18.04
C GLY A 446 12.26 17.39 -19.06
N ASN A 447 12.44 16.13 -18.67
CA ASN A 447 12.51 14.96 -19.57
C ASN A 447 13.51 15.12 -20.73
N GLY A 448 14.53 15.96 -20.61
CA GLY A 448 15.39 16.34 -21.72
C GLY A 448 14.75 17.31 -22.74
N ASN A 449 13.51 17.75 -22.50
CA ASN A 449 12.73 18.67 -23.38
C ASN A 449 12.63 20.08 -22.81
N THR A 450 13.54 20.48 -21.92
CA THR A 450 13.54 21.81 -21.30
C THR A 450 13.63 22.92 -22.35
N ASP A 451 14.35 22.65 -23.42
CA ASP A 451 14.55 23.61 -24.50
C ASP A 451 13.40 23.67 -25.52
N ASP A 452 12.56 22.62 -25.59
CA ASP A 452 11.47 22.52 -26.56
C ASP A 452 10.14 23.08 -26.01
N PHE A 453 9.79 22.79 -24.79
CA PHE A 453 8.50 23.16 -24.20
C PHE A 453 8.59 24.41 -23.34
N PHE A 454 9.48 24.46 -22.35
CA PHE A 454 9.51 25.50 -21.35
C PHE A 454 9.88 26.91 -21.86
N PRO A 455 10.71 27.09 -22.92
CA PRO A 455 10.93 28.39 -23.51
C PRO A 455 9.67 29.06 -24.08
N ASN A 456 8.63 28.27 -24.35
CA ASN A 456 7.35 28.76 -24.86
C ASN A 456 6.38 29.25 -23.78
N LEU A 457 6.74 29.17 -22.51
CA LEU A 457 5.98 29.77 -21.40
C LEU A 457 6.01 31.32 -21.50
N LYS A 458 5.21 32.00 -20.67
CA LYS A 458 5.37 33.45 -20.48
C LYS A 458 6.81 33.72 -20.04
N PHE A 459 7.44 34.73 -20.62
CA PHE A 459 8.86 35.03 -20.35
C PHE A 459 9.19 35.13 -18.86
N ALA A 460 8.33 35.79 -18.08
CA ALA A 460 8.51 35.90 -16.63
C ALA A 460 8.45 34.54 -15.92
N THR A 461 7.55 33.64 -16.33
CA THR A 461 7.44 32.27 -15.78
C THR A 461 8.67 31.46 -16.15
N TYR A 462 9.11 31.52 -17.40
CA TYR A 462 10.31 30.84 -17.87
C TYR A 462 11.56 31.24 -17.10
N MET A 463 11.76 32.56 -16.91
CA MET A 463 12.91 33.06 -16.14
C MET A 463 12.88 32.63 -14.69
N LYS A 464 11.71 32.61 -14.03
CA LYS A 464 11.54 32.06 -12.67
C LYS A 464 11.83 30.58 -12.63
N PHE A 465 11.35 29.83 -13.62
CA PHE A 465 11.62 28.37 -13.73
C PHE A 465 13.12 28.11 -13.87
N LEU A 466 13.85 28.81 -14.74
CA LEU A 466 15.29 28.69 -14.88
C LEU A 466 16.05 29.03 -13.59
N ALA A 467 15.58 30.06 -12.86
CA ALA A 467 16.16 30.40 -11.56
C ALA A 467 15.94 29.28 -10.52
N ALA A 468 14.72 28.74 -10.44
CA ALA A 468 14.38 27.64 -9.55
C ALA A 468 15.22 26.39 -9.83
N ARG A 469 15.49 26.06 -11.11
CA ARG A 469 16.33 24.92 -11.50
C ARG A 469 17.77 25.00 -10.98
N LYS A 470 18.29 26.20 -10.71
CA LYS A 470 19.66 26.38 -10.19
C LYS A 470 19.79 25.99 -8.72
N LYS A 471 18.70 26.15 -7.95
CA LYS A 471 18.66 25.83 -6.51
C LYS A 471 17.31 25.22 -6.14
N PRO A 472 17.00 24.01 -6.64
CA PRO A 472 15.75 23.36 -6.32
C PRO A 472 15.70 22.99 -4.83
N LYS A 473 14.54 23.20 -4.20
CA LYS A 473 14.21 22.65 -2.89
C LYS A 473 13.56 21.28 -3.00
N MET A 474 12.89 21.01 -4.12
CA MET A 474 12.39 19.72 -4.50
C MET A 474 12.51 19.53 -6.02
N ILE A 475 13.00 18.37 -6.44
CA ILE A 475 13.04 17.94 -7.84
C ILE A 475 11.91 16.94 -8.05
N HIS A 476 11.11 17.13 -9.10
CA HIS A 476 9.99 16.29 -9.44
C HIS A 476 10.21 15.61 -10.80
N TYR A 477 10.31 14.29 -10.79
CA TYR A 477 10.50 13.48 -12.00
C TYR A 477 9.15 13.12 -12.63
N ALA A 478 8.29 14.16 -12.83
CA ALA A 478 6.98 14.00 -13.44
C ALA A 478 7.06 13.52 -14.90
N GLY A 479 6.03 12.81 -15.37
CA GLY A 479 5.97 12.28 -16.74
C GLY A 479 6.50 10.87 -16.89
N GLU A 480 6.71 10.40 -18.13
CA GLU A 480 6.99 9.00 -18.44
C GLU A 480 8.44 8.58 -18.14
N ASN A 481 9.41 9.45 -18.43
CA ASN A 481 10.83 9.14 -18.22
C ASN A 481 11.18 9.29 -16.75
N LYS A 482 11.58 8.18 -16.13
CA LYS A 482 11.91 8.10 -14.71
C LYS A 482 13.39 7.76 -14.50
N PRO A 483 14.07 8.35 -13.51
CA PRO A 483 15.51 8.13 -13.29
C PRO A 483 15.85 6.69 -12.91
N TRP A 484 14.89 5.90 -12.44
CA TRP A 484 15.10 4.47 -12.19
C TRP A 484 14.95 3.58 -13.44
N ASN A 485 14.50 4.16 -14.57
CA ASN A 485 14.36 3.46 -15.85
C ASN A 485 15.32 3.97 -16.91
N THR A 486 15.74 5.24 -16.84
CA THR A 486 16.64 5.86 -17.84
C THR A 486 17.57 6.86 -17.19
N GLU A 487 18.80 6.97 -17.71
CA GLU A 487 19.76 8.01 -17.32
C GLU A 487 19.53 9.33 -18.06
N LYS A 488 18.69 9.31 -19.10
CA LYS A 488 18.42 10.47 -19.97
C LYS A 488 17.35 11.39 -19.38
N VAL A 489 17.51 11.75 -18.11
CA VAL A 489 16.65 12.69 -17.41
C VAL A 489 17.52 13.72 -16.70
N ASP A 490 17.04 14.97 -16.64
CA ASP A 490 17.70 16.01 -15.88
C ASP A 490 17.69 15.65 -14.39
N PHE A 491 18.71 16.10 -13.65
CA PHE A 491 18.88 15.78 -12.22
C PHE A 491 18.99 14.27 -11.89
N TYR A 492 19.43 13.47 -12.86
CA TYR A 492 19.65 12.04 -12.65
C TYR A 492 20.59 11.77 -11.47
N ASP A 493 21.69 12.55 -11.35
CA ASP A 493 22.66 12.40 -10.27
C ASP A 493 22.05 12.64 -8.88
N ASP A 494 21.07 13.58 -8.79
CA ASP A 494 20.36 13.86 -7.54
C ASP A 494 19.51 12.65 -7.09
N PHE A 495 18.89 11.93 -8.02
CA PHE A 495 18.16 10.70 -7.72
C PHE A 495 19.11 9.60 -7.27
N ILE A 496 20.20 9.37 -8.02
CA ILE A 496 21.18 8.31 -7.70
C ILE A 496 21.85 8.56 -6.36
N GLU A 497 22.15 9.81 -6.01
CA GLU A 497 22.71 10.15 -4.71
C GLU A 497 21.77 9.73 -3.55
N ASN A 498 20.47 9.75 -3.75
CA ASN A 498 19.48 9.37 -2.75
C ASN A 498 19.09 7.88 -2.78
N ILE A 499 19.43 7.16 -3.85
CA ILE A 499 19.33 5.69 -3.91
C ILE A 499 20.60 4.99 -3.41
N ALA A 500 21.76 5.66 -3.49
CA ALA A 500 23.02 5.11 -3.01
C ALA A 500 22.93 4.71 -1.52
N ASN A 501 23.43 3.53 -1.19
CA ASN A 501 23.38 2.90 0.13
C ASN A 501 21.95 2.55 0.63
N THR A 502 20.96 2.55 -0.25
CA THR A 502 19.63 2.00 0.06
C THR A 502 19.53 0.55 -0.45
N PRO A 503 18.54 -0.23 0.02
CA PRO A 503 18.30 -1.59 -0.46
C PRO A 503 18.01 -1.70 -1.97
N TRP A 504 17.68 -0.60 -2.66
CA TRP A 504 17.40 -0.57 -4.10
C TRP A 504 18.59 -0.18 -4.97
N GLU A 505 19.75 0.19 -4.41
CA GLU A 505 20.93 0.55 -5.19
C GLU A 505 21.27 -0.53 -6.25
N MET A 506 21.32 -1.79 -5.82
CA MET A 506 21.62 -2.91 -6.74
C MET A 506 20.49 -3.18 -7.75
N GLU A 507 19.26 -2.83 -7.42
CA GLU A 507 18.13 -2.99 -8.33
C GLU A 507 18.19 -1.99 -9.48
N ILE A 508 18.58 -0.76 -9.23
CA ILE A 508 18.85 0.25 -10.28
C ILE A 508 19.90 -0.27 -11.26
N TYR A 509 21.03 -0.77 -10.73
CA TYR A 509 22.07 -1.33 -11.60
C TYR A 509 21.55 -2.49 -12.49
N LYS A 510 20.74 -3.39 -11.92
CA LYS A 510 20.15 -4.49 -12.70
C LYS A 510 19.21 -3.99 -13.79
N ARG A 511 18.35 -3.01 -13.50
CA ARG A 511 17.43 -2.41 -14.50
C ARG A 511 18.21 -1.76 -15.64
N GLN A 512 19.25 -0.99 -15.32
CA GLN A 512 20.12 -0.35 -16.32
C GLN A 512 20.87 -1.37 -17.19
N MET A 513 21.40 -2.44 -16.59
CA MET A 513 22.07 -3.52 -17.33
C MET A 513 21.10 -4.25 -18.27
N SER A 514 19.87 -4.51 -17.83
CA SER A 514 18.84 -5.14 -18.66
C SER A 514 18.43 -4.25 -19.83
N LEU A 515 18.31 -2.95 -19.59
CA LEU A 515 17.99 -1.97 -20.64
C LEU A 515 19.13 -1.87 -21.66
N ALA A 516 20.38 -1.78 -21.21
CA ALA A 516 21.55 -1.76 -22.07
C ALA A 516 21.67 -3.05 -22.94
N ALA A 517 21.35 -4.22 -22.34
CA ALA A 517 21.31 -5.48 -23.08
C ALA A 517 20.21 -5.50 -24.15
N SER A 518 19.02 -4.97 -23.85
CA SER A 518 17.91 -4.89 -24.82
C SER A 518 18.22 -3.95 -26.00
N ILE A 519 18.91 -2.83 -25.74
CA ILE A 519 19.36 -1.89 -26.79
C ILE A 519 20.50 -2.51 -27.61
N GLY A 520 21.41 -3.26 -26.97
CA GLY A 520 22.52 -3.95 -27.64
C GLY A 520 22.09 -5.07 -28.61
N LEU A 521 20.91 -5.68 -28.39
CA LEU A 521 20.32 -6.68 -29.28
C LEU A 521 19.74 -6.07 -30.57
N THR A 522 19.49 -4.76 -30.60
CA THR A 522 18.98 -4.05 -31.79
C THR A 522 20.06 -3.38 -32.63
N HIS A 523 21.30 -3.29 -32.11
CA HIS A 523 22.46 -2.77 -32.84
C HIS A 523 23.66 -3.72 -32.71
N SER A 524 24.11 -4.27 -33.82
CA SER A 524 25.18 -5.26 -33.91
C SER A 524 26.59 -4.69 -33.70
N GLU A 525 26.80 -3.90 -32.59
CA GLU A 525 28.14 -3.61 -32.05
C GLU A 525 27.99 -2.95 -30.67
N PRO A 526 28.01 -3.67 -29.59
CA PRO A 526 28.88 -3.39 -28.43
C PRO A 526 29.09 -4.55 -27.42
N GLN A 527 29.09 -5.81 -27.88
CA GLN A 527 29.36 -6.94 -26.95
C GLN A 527 30.71 -6.82 -26.24
N GLN A 528 31.69 -6.17 -26.85
CA GLN A 528 32.99 -5.97 -26.24
C GLN A 528 32.99 -4.96 -25.09
N GLN A 529 32.16 -3.93 -25.16
CA GLN A 529 32.11 -2.87 -24.13
C GLN A 529 31.40 -3.32 -22.84
N ILE A 530 30.31 -4.07 -22.98
CA ILE A 530 29.58 -4.64 -21.84
C ILE A 530 30.39 -5.72 -21.13
N LEU A 531 31.08 -6.59 -21.87
CA LEU A 531 32.01 -7.61 -21.35
C LEU A 531 33.20 -6.95 -20.60
N PHE A 532 33.72 -5.84 -21.12
CA PHE A 532 34.80 -5.08 -20.53
C PHE A 532 34.35 -4.41 -19.20
N GLN A 533 33.18 -3.79 -19.19
CA GLN A 533 32.63 -3.17 -17.97
C GLN A 533 32.30 -4.20 -16.88
N THR A 534 31.73 -5.35 -17.25
CA THR A 534 31.43 -6.45 -16.33
C THR A 534 32.72 -7.07 -15.77
N LYS A 535 33.76 -7.23 -16.58
CA LYS A 535 35.08 -7.68 -16.12
C LYS A 535 35.73 -6.69 -15.16
N ILE A 536 35.71 -5.39 -15.48
CA ILE A 536 36.25 -4.35 -14.59
C ILE A 536 35.47 -4.33 -13.27
N LYS A 537 34.16 -4.41 -13.30
CA LYS A 537 33.32 -4.43 -12.10
C LYS A 537 33.61 -5.66 -11.23
N ASN A 538 33.68 -6.84 -11.82
CA ASN A 538 33.96 -8.09 -11.10
C ASN A 538 35.36 -8.14 -10.49
N VAL A 539 36.32 -7.47 -11.11
CA VAL A 539 37.70 -7.35 -10.58
C VAL A 539 37.77 -6.28 -9.49
N LEU A 540 37.08 -5.14 -9.65
CA LEU A 540 37.17 -4.01 -8.70
C LEU A 540 36.23 -4.14 -7.50
N MET A 541 35.05 -4.75 -7.63
CA MET A 541 34.08 -4.82 -6.53
C MET A 541 34.59 -5.53 -5.27
N PRO A 542 35.37 -6.62 -5.32
CA PRO A 542 35.97 -7.20 -4.13
C PRO A 542 36.90 -6.23 -3.38
N TYR A 543 37.67 -5.43 -4.13
CA TYR A 543 38.56 -4.40 -3.55
C TYR A 543 37.75 -3.21 -3.00
N VAL A 544 36.73 -2.78 -3.74
CA VAL A 544 35.83 -1.70 -3.29
C VAL A 544 35.11 -2.11 -2.01
N ASN A 545 34.59 -3.32 -1.90
CA ASN A 545 33.93 -3.83 -0.70
C ASN A 545 34.92 -3.96 0.49
N LYS A 546 36.17 -4.33 0.21
CA LYS A 546 37.21 -4.45 1.23
C LYS A 546 37.68 -3.09 1.79
N TYR A 547 37.84 -2.09 0.93
CA TYR A 547 38.43 -0.79 1.32
C TYR A 547 37.42 0.34 1.47
N ALA A 548 36.20 0.16 1.01
CA ALA A 548 35.08 1.09 1.15
C ALA A 548 33.78 0.29 1.40
N PRO A 549 33.59 -0.28 2.60
CA PRO A 549 32.39 -1.03 2.96
C PRO A 549 31.11 -0.19 2.74
N ILE A 550 30.01 -0.85 2.47
CA ILE A 550 28.68 -0.22 2.31
C ILE A 550 28.38 0.60 3.58
N GLY A 551 27.88 1.83 3.40
CA GLY A 551 27.57 2.76 4.50
C GLY A 551 28.71 3.69 4.92
N THR A 552 29.89 3.61 4.30
CA THR A 552 31.02 4.50 4.62
C THR A 552 31.08 5.72 3.70
N SER A 553 31.59 6.85 4.20
CA SER A 553 31.84 8.07 3.42
C SER A 553 32.78 7.81 2.21
N ARG A 554 33.70 6.84 2.35
CA ARG A 554 34.58 6.39 1.26
C ARG A 554 33.79 5.71 0.14
N ARG A 555 32.79 4.91 0.49
CA ARG A 555 31.91 4.28 -0.51
C ARG A 555 31.13 5.32 -1.30
N ASN A 556 30.54 6.29 -0.63
CA ASN A 556 29.81 7.39 -1.27
C ASN A 556 30.68 8.20 -2.23
N MET A 557 31.91 8.48 -1.85
CA MET A 557 32.87 9.17 -2.71
C MET A 557 33.26 8.33 -3.92
N MET A 558 33.50 7.02 -3.75
CA MET A 558 33.83 6.11 -4.86
C MET A 558 32.66 5.90 -5.82
N THR A 559 31.43 5.82 -5.32
CA THR A 559 30.21 5.75 -6.12
C THR A 559 30.04 7.01 -6.97
N LYS A 560 30.23 8.18 -6.38
CA LYS A 560 30.19 9.47 -7.08
C LYS A 560 31.27 9.57 -8.18
N TYR A 561 32.47 9.07 -7.89
CA TYR A 561 33.58 9.07 -8.84
C TYR A 561 33.36 8.07 -9.99
N TYR A 562 32.80 6.89 -9.68
CA TYR A 562 32.44 5.88 -10.66
C TYR A 562 31.43 6.43 -11.70
N TYR A 563 30.37 7.09 -11.24
CA TYR A 563 29.38 7.69 -12.17
C TYR A 563 29.97 8.83 -12.99
N LYS A 564 30.86 9.64 -12.39
CA LYS A 564 31.55 10.72 -13.11
C LYS A 564 32.47 10.17 -14.22
N VAL A 565 33.23 9.11 -13.92
CA VAL A 565 34.11 8.44 -14.90
C VAL A 565 33.28 7.71 -15.96
N ARG A 566 32.20 7.04 -15.56
CA ARG A 566 31.28 6.36 -16.48
C ARG A 566 30.65 7.36 -17.46
N ARG A 567 30.22 8.53 -16.99
CA ARG A 567 29.66 9.60 -17.84
C ARG A 567 30.70 10.17 -18.81
N ALA A 568 31.95 10.25 -18.40
CA ALA A 568 33.05 10.72 -19.25
C ALA A 568 33.45 9.70 -20.34
N ILE A 569 33.20 8.41 -20.09
CA ILE A 569 33.58 7.31 -21.02
C ILE A 569 32.45 6.97 -22.00
N LEU A 570 31.18 7.13 -21.56
CA LEU A 570 30.01 6.71 -22.34
C LEU A 570 29.30 7.86 -23.06
N GLY A 571 29.73 9.14 -22.85
CA GLY A 571 29.19 10.33 -23.50
C GLY A 571 27.83 10.70 -22.98
#